data_266be7375dda77bb45511eb20240e850
#
_entry.id   266be7375dda77bb45511eb20240e850
#
_cell.length_a   1.000
_cell.length_b   1.000
_cell.length_c   1.000
_cell.angle_alpha   90.00
_cell.angle_beta   90.00
_cell.angle_gamma   90.00
#
_symmetry.space_group_name_H-M   'P 1'
#
loop_
_entity.id
_entity.type
_entity.pdbx_description
1 polymer ?
#
loop_
_entity_poly.entity_id
_entity_poly.type
_entity_poly.pdbx_seq_one_letter_code
_entity_poly.pdbx_strand_id
1 'polypeptide(L)'
;MNRSILALAVTSLLGHAPYLSAEEISVDETIVVTANRFEQPLSEVITSTTIVSKQEIEEIQAKSLVDVLKRVPSVEVSQSGGRGHSTSVFIRGFNSNQVLFLVDGVRINSAAGGISFNHIPVGIIERVEVIKGPGGALYGSDAIAGVINVITSSSESTEGTVVSLGVGSDAQKDANFSMTRAFANGGILKLAGGFEETDGFDIKDPATDLDYGYESQNLFVSYSQAFNDQFSGSASVRWYDSLTEYDSGGKNYGYSENLSITADVQYNGDKLSSTFRANQQAIENLNYSQAQGKDNAGTEKKISLTNLQFLNQYTFSENFTVGGGVDWRREKLDDDALSYGNPDKLAGESRNTTGVYISTDFQFGDLQLTGSVRNDKHDTYDNHVTWSLGTRYHLTQAHSLRAALGTSFKAPSYSDLTNNSDLKPEEAISREIGYTGEFELFTLDVSAYDNDVDNLIIWYEGSPWWYPENVDAELRGLEISGTFNTGFIHHTLIAEFKDHQDSRGNKLAKRADENYKWLLDASYEDFDFNLTYTYTGERLGNPKEVSDPNNELPSVSLWDASVGYWISPELVVRARVDNLTNEKYQTALSYNAPERRYFANLTYQF
;
A
#
# COMPACT_ATOMS: atom_id res chain seq x y z
N MET A 1 5.36 26.44 20.32
CA MET A 1 5.18 27.74 19.62
C MET A 1 3.71 27.88 19.25
N ASN A 2 3.12 29.04 19.40
CA ASN A 2 1.69 29.31 19.61
C ASN A 2 0.71 28.69 18.59
N ARG A 3 -0.26 27.95 19.11
CA ARG A 3 -1.44 27.38 18.42
C ARG A 3 -2.35 28.41 17.69
N SER A 4 -2.06 29.70 17.82
CA SER A 4 -2.89 30.80 17.28
C SER A 4 -2.52 31.26 15.86
N ILE A 5 -1.45 30.76 15.26
CA ILE A 5 -0.97 31.25 13.95
C ILE A 5 -1.62 30.50 12.79
N LEU A 6 -1.97 29.22 12.98
CA LEU A 6 -2.63 28.43 11.92
C LEU A 6 -4.08 28.86 11.67
N ALA A 7 -4.80 29.27 12.72
CA ALA A 7 -6.17 29.75 12.61
C ALA A 7 -6.29 31.12 11.91
N LEU A 8 -5.22 31.93 11.96
CA LEU A 8 -5.21 33.27 11.32
C LEU A 8 -4.87 33.21 9.82
N ALA A 9 -4.14 32.19 9.36
CA ALA A 9 -3.79 32.03 7.96
C ALA A 9 -4.98 31.59 7.08
N VAL A 10 -5.90 30.82 7.64
CA VAL A 10 -7.10 30.35 6.93
C VAL A 10 -8.15 31.46 6.77
N THR A 11 -8.24 32.40 7.73
CA THR A 11 -9.23 33.48 7.67
C THR A 11 -8.82 34.69 6.81
N SER A 12 -7.54 34.85 6.48
CA SER A 12 -7.08 35.97 5.65
C SER A 12 -7.09 35.70 4.14
N LEU A 13 -7.21 34.45 3.72
CA LEU A 13 -7.28 34.05 2.30
C LEU A 13 -8.71 34.09 1.70
N LEU A 14 -9.74 34.21 2.52
CA LEU A 14 -11.14 34.24 2.08
C LEU A 14 -11.67 35.62 1.63
N GLY A 15 -10.83 36.61 1.62
CA GLY A 15 -11.28 38.00 1.49
C GLY A 15 -10.92 38.74 0.23
N HIS A 16 -10.72 38.20 -0.96
CA HIS A 16 -10.72 38.90 -2.28
C HIS A 16 -10.33 37.95 -3.41
N ALA A 17 -11.23 37.08 -3.84
CA ALA A 17 -11.09 36.40 -5.12
C ALA A 17 -12.00 37.10 -6.17
N PRO A 18 -11.49 37.51 -7.33
CA PRO A 18 -12.33 37.93 -8.43
C PRO A 18 -13.06 36.69 -8.99
N TYR A 19 -14.37 36.82 -9.21
CA TYR A 19 -15.17 35.82 -9.89
C TYR A 19 -14.64 35.62 -11.31
N LEU A 20 -13.91 34.54 -11.52
CA LEU A 20 -13.66 33.95 -12.83
C LEU A 20 -14.54 32.72 -12.94
N SER A 21 -15.43 32.71 -13.95
CA SER A 21 -16.20 31.51 -14.29
C SER A 21 -15.22 30.38 -14.55
N ALA A 22 -15.19 29.40 -13.67
CA ALA A 22 -14.59 28.13 -13.97
C ALA A 22 -15.48 27.45 -15.03
N GLU A 23 -14.91 27.10 -16.16
CA GLU A 23 -15.48 26.08 -17.04
C GLU A 23 -15.62 24.82 -16.18
N GLU A 24 -16.85 24.29 -16.10
CA GLU A 24 -17.09 22.98 -15.48
C GLU A 24 -16.23 21.95 -16.22
N ILE A 25 -15.14 21.53 -15.62
CA ILE A 25 -14.51 20.26 -15.98
C ILE A 25 -15.50 19.22 -15.46
N SER A 26 -16.33 18.71 -16.34
CA SER A 26 -17.16 17.55 -16.06
C SER A 26 -16.21 16.36 -15.89
N VAL A 27 -15.85 16.06 -14.64
CA VAL A 27 -15.22 14.80 -14.28
C VAL A 27 -16.33 13.75 -14.35
N ASP A 28 -16.68 13.34 -15.56
CA ASP A 28 -17.63 12.25 -15.82
C ASP A 28 -16.88 10.95 -16.15
N GLU A 29 -15.72 10.74 -15.51
CA GLU A 29 -15.08 9.44 -15.47
C GLU A 29 -15.48 8.74 -14.17
N THR A 30 -16.36 7.75 -14.31
CA THR A 30 -16.72 6.86 -13.20
C THR A 30 -15.48 6.08 -12.78
N ILE A 31 -14.81 6.52 -11.71
CA ILE A 31 -13.65 5.82 -11.17
C ILE A 31 -14.11 4.45 -10.64
N VAL A 32 -13.64 3.39 -11.27
CA VAL A 32 -13.98 2.01 -10.94
C VAL A 32 -12.92 1.41 -10.04
N VAL A 33 -13.34 0.75 -8.97
CA VAL A 33 -12.45 0.11 -7.98
C VAL A 33 -12.84 -1.34 -7.74
N THR A 34 -11.89 -2.11 -7.21
CA THR A 34 -12.07 -3.54 -6.90
C THR A 34 -12.33 -3.80 -5.40
N ALA A 35 -12.88 -2.81 -4.68
CA ALA A 35 -13.08 -2.85 -3.23
C ALA A 35 -13.88 -4.07 -2.72
N ASN A 36 -14.83 -4.57 -3.51
CA ASN A 36 -15.63 -5.75 -3.19
C ASN A 36 -15.21 -6.99 -3.99
N ARG A 37 -13.94 -7.04 -4.46
CA ARG A 37 -13.38 -8.09 -5.32
C ARG A 37 -13.92 -8.10 -6.75
N PHE A 38 -14.84 -7.20 -7.08
CA PHE A 38 -15.39 -6.93 -8.40
C PHE A 38 -15.32 -5.45 -8.68
N GLU A 39 -15.25 -5.09 -9.95
CA GLU A 39 -15.26 -3.71 -10.40
C GLU A 39 -16.60 -3.05 -10.08
N GLN A 40 -16.54 -1.91 -9.40
CA GLN A 40 -17.71 -1.08 -9.07
C GLN A 40 -17.31 0.40 -9.00
N PRO A 41 -18.26 1.33 -9.21
CA PRO A 41 -18.00 2.76 -9.04
C PRO A 41 -17.51 3.09 -7.62
N LEU A 42 -16.53 3.98 -7.49
CA LEU A 42 -16.03 4.44 -6.19
C LEU A 42 -17.15 5.03 -5.33
N SER A 43 -18.11 5.71 -5.95
CA SER A 43 -19.30 6.28 -5.28
C SER A 43 -20.18 5.23 -4.57
N GLU A 44 -20.10 3.97 -4.98
CA GLU A 44 -20.86 2.85 -4.39
C GLU A 44 -20.09 2.12 -3.29
N VAL A 45 -18.81 2.46 -3.07
CA VAL A 45 -18.00 1.82 -2.02
C VAL A 45 -18.29 2.46 -0.68
N ILE A 46 -18.76 1.67 0.31
CA ILE A 46 -19.11 2.15 1.65
C ILE A 46 -17.86 2.39 2.50
N THR A 47 -16.87 1.50 2.41
CA THR A 47 -15.60 1.63 3.16
C THR A 47 -14.77 2.81 2.68
N SER A 48 -14.03 3.44 3.60
CA SER A 48 -13.12 4.54 3.25
C SER A 48 -12.06 4.04 2.26
N THR A 49 -12.11 4.56 1.04
CA THR A 49 -11.23 4.15 -0.07
C THR A 49 -10.53 5.35 -0.66
N THR A 50 -9.24 5.23 -0.89
CA THR A 50 -8.41 6.25 -1.55
C THR A 50 -7.80 5.64 -2.81
N ILE A 51 -7.82 6.39 -3.90
CA ILE A 51 -7.18 6.01 -5.16
C ILE A 51 -6.07 7.01 -5.43
N VAL A 52 -4.91 6.49 -5.84
CA VAL A 52 -3.83 7.30 -6.42
C VAL A 52 -3.69 6.87 -7.87
N SER A 53 -3.94 7.78 -8.78
CA SER A 53 -3.95 7.55 -10.22
C SER A 53 -2.54 7.47 -10.81
N LYS A 54 -2.42 6.93 -12.03
CA LYS A 54 -1.16 6.93 -12.80
C LYS A 54 -0.64 8.34 -12.99
N GLN A 55 -1.51 9.27 -13.34
CA GLN A 55 -1.14 10.67 -13.56
C GLN A 55 -0.49 11.27 -12.30
N GLU A 56 -1.11 11.12 -11.13
CA GLU A 56 -0.54 11.58 -9.86
C GLU A 56 0.82 10.92 -9.57
N ILE A 57 0.95 9.60 -9.81
CA ILE A 57 2.19 8.86 -9.63
C ILE A 57 3.32 9.40 -10.52
N GLU A 58 3.01 9.71 -11.77
CA GLU A 58 3.96 10.28 -12.74
C GLU A 58 4.33 11.72 -12.41
N GLU A 59 3.36 12.56 -12.03
CA GLU A 59 3.56 13.98 -11.70
C GLU A 59 4.44 14.15 -10.45
N ILE A 60 4.24 13.35 -9.41
CA ILE A 60 5.12 13.37 -8.22
C ILE A 60 6.46 12.69 -8.47
N GLN A 61 6.67 12.07 -9.62
CA GLN A 61 7.86 11.28 -9.96
C GLN A 61 8.16 10.22 -8.89
N ALA A 62 7.13 9.48 -8.47
CA ALA A 62 7.31 8.44 -7.47
C ALA A 62 8.41 7.45 -7.90
N LYS A 63 9.33 7.16 -7.00
CA LYS A 63 10.42 6.17 -7.22
C LYS A 63 10.07 4.81 -6.68
N SER A 64 9.05 4.73 -5.80
CA SER A 64 8.59 3.50 -5.19
C SER A 64 7.10 3.58 -4.84
N LEU A 65 6.48 2.41 -4.61
CA LEU A 65 5.15 2.35 -4.03
C LEU A 65 5.06 3.07 -2.67
N VAL A 66 6.16 3.13 -1.92
CA VAL A 66 6.23 3.87 -0.65
C VAL A 66 5.97 5.36 -0.84
N ASP A 67 6.52 5.98 -1.90
CA ASP A 67 6.29 7.40 -2.20
C ASP A 67 4.81 7.67 -2.51
N VAL A 68 4.17 6.75 -3.22
CA VAL A 68 2.72 6.80 -3.50
C VAL A 68 1.92 6.71 -2.21
N LEU A 69 2.24 5.75 -1.35
CA LEU A 69 1.52 5.49 -0.10
C LEU A 69 1.65 6.63 0.92
N LYS A 70 2.76 7.37 0.92
CA LYS A 70 2.93 8.54 1.80
C LYS A 70 1.90 9.65 1.55
N ARG A 71 1.29 9.73 0.37
CA ARG A 71 0.23 10.71 0.05
C ARG A 71 -1.15 10.29 0.58
N VAL A 72 -1.35 9.01 0.85
CA VAL A 72 -2.65 8.45 1.25
C VAL A 72 -2.98 8.85 2.70
N PRO A 73 -4.24 9.25 3.00
CA PRO A 73 -4.69 9.48 4.37
C PRO A 73 -4.55 8.21 5.23
N SER A 74 -4.13 8.39 6.48
CA SER A 74 -3.96 7.32 7.49
C SER A 74 -2.95 6.24 7.15
N VAL A 75 -2.09 6.54 6.21
CA VAL A 75 -0.91 5.71 5.94
C VAL A 75 0.33 6.39 6.52
N GLU A 76 1.00 5.67 7.42
CA GLU A 76 2.30 6.06 7.98
C GLU A 76 3.37 5.09 7.51
N VAL A 77 4.58 5.60 7.31
CA VAL A 77 5.73 4.82 6.84
C VAL A 77 6.88 4.96 7.82
N SER A 78 7.44 3.83 8.24
CA SER A 78 8.71 3.76 8.96
C SER A 78 9.70 2.95 8.14
N GLN A 79 10.89 3.50 7.91
CA GLN A 79 11.93 2.90 7.08
C GLN A 79 13.28 2.97 7.79
N SER A 80 14.02 1.85 7.80
CA SER A 80 15.31 1.73 8.48
C SER A 80 16.46 2.07 7.51
N GLY A 81 16.40 3.24 6.90
CA GLY A 81 17.40 3.72 5.92
C GLY A 81 16.79 4.15 4.59
N GLY A 82 17.50 3.90 3.49
CA GLY A 82 17.14 4.30 2.13
C GLY A 82 16.35 3.24 1.35
N ARG A 83 16.52 3.25 0.02
CA ARG A 83 15.93 2.29 -0.91
C ARG A 83 16.30 0.85 -0.52
N GLY A 84 15.38 -0.08 -0.69
CA GLY A 84 15.58 -1.51 -0.38
C GLY A 84 15.53 -1.89 1.08
N HIS A 85 15.72 -0.95 2.01
CA HIS A 85 15.73 -1.24 3.44
C HIS A 85 14.35 -1.61 3.98
N SER A 86 14.36 -2.23 5.18
CA SER A 86 13.14 -2.63 5.87
C SER A 86 12.17 -1.47 5.99
N THR A 87 10.98 -1.65 5.45
CA THR A 87 9.93 -0.64 5.40
C THR A 87 8.67 -1.20 6.03
N SER A 88 8.09 -0.45 6.94
CA SER A 88 6.78 -0.73 7.54
C SER A 88 5.78 0.32 7.09
N VAL A 89 4.62 -0.13 6.66
CA VAL A 89 3.47 0.70 6.32
C VAL A 89 2.38 0.41 7.33
N PHE A 90 1.92 1.42 8.03
CA PHE A 90 0.87 1.31 9.03
C PHE A 90 -0.40 1.96 8.48
N ILE A 91 -1.53 1.28 8.62
CA ILE A 91 -2.85 1.83 8.29
C ILE A 91 -3.68 1.85 9.57
N ARG A 92 -4.12 3.05 10.00
CA ARG A 92 -4.92 3.21 11.24
C ARG A 92 -4.30 2.52 12.46
N GLY A 93 -2.97 2.53 12.56
CA GLY A 93 -2.23 1.92 13.67
C GLY A 93 -1.92 0.43 13.54
N PHE A 94 -2.53 -0.28 12.62
CA PHE A 94 -2.20 -1.68 12.34
C PHE A 94 -0.81 -1.84 11.71
N ASN A 95 -0.16 -2.97 11.96
CA ASN A 95 1.15 -3.32 11.40
C ASN A 95 1.09 -3.61 9.89
N SER A 96 2.21 -3.48 9.19
CA SER A 96 2.34 -3.83 7.77
C SER A 96 1.85 -5.23 7.42
N ASN A 97 2.13 -6.20 8.29
CA ASN A 97 1.75 -7.59 8.07
C ASN A 97 0.24 -7.84 8.27
N GLN A 98 -0.51 -6.85 8.77
CA GLN A 98 -1.97 -6.84 8.94
C GLN A 98 -2.69 -6.11 7.79
N VAL A 99 -1.93 -5.56 6.84
CA VAL A 99 -2.41 -5.00 5.59
C VAL A 99 -2.28 -6.05 4.50
N LEU A 100 -3.36 -6.33 3.79
CA LEU A 100 -3.31 -7.20 2.63
C LEU A 100 -2.83 -6.42 1.41
N PHE A 101 -1.71 -6.85 0.82
CA PHE A 101 -1.21 -6.30 -0.42
C PHE A 101 -1.54 -7.20 -1.59
N LEU A 102 -2.12 -6.59 -2.61
CA LEU A 102 -2.49 -7.25 -3.86
C LEU A 102 -1.81 -6.56 -5.05
N VAL A 103 -1.52 -7.33 -6.08
CA VAL A 103 -1.23 -6.83 -7.42
C VAL A 103 -2.20 -7.52 -8.37
N ASP A 104 -3.04 -6.73 -9.03
CA ASP A 104 -4.15 -7.21 -9.88
C ASP A 104 -5.04 -8.25 -9.15
N GLY A 105 -5.31 -8.01 -7.85
CA GLY A 105 -6.09 -8.89 -7.00
C GLY A 105 -5.36 -10.17 -6.54
N VAL A 106 -4.08 -10.35 -6.88
CA VAL A 106 -3.24 -11.46 -6.41
C VAL A 106 -2.46 -11.05 -5.18
N ARG A 107 -2.58 -11.81 -4.10
CA ARG A 107 -1.86 -11.59 -2.84
C ARG A 107 -0.34 -11.69 -3.03
N ILE A 108 0.39 -10.72 -2.48
CA ILE A 108 1.86 -10.70 -2.46
C ILE A 108 2.46 -10.79 -1.05
N ASN A 109 1.62 -10.82 0.00
CA ASN A 109 2.09 -11.02 1.38
C ASN A 109 2.81 -12.36 1.50
N SER A 110 4.00 -12.32 2.10
CA SER A 110 4.81 -13.52 2.33
C SER A 110 4.48 -14.20 3.66
N ALA A 111 4.39 -15.51 3.65
CA ALA A 111 4.26 -16.32 4.87
C ALA A 111 5.45 -16.18 5.84
N ALA A 112 6.63 -15.77 5.35
CA ALA A 112 7.77 -15.51 6.23
C ALA A 112 7.62 -14.24 7.08
N GLY A 113 6.60 -13.44 6.81
CA GLY A 113 6.44 -12.10 7.39
C GLY A 113 7.17 -11.03 6.57
N GLY A 114 6.63 -9.82 6.60
CA GLY A 114 7.13 -8.69 5.83
C GLY A 114 6.66 -8.68 4.36
N ILE A 115 6.70 -7.49 3.79
CA ILE A 115 6.38 -7.20 2.40
C ILE A 115 7.50 -6.34 1.87
N SER A 116 8.01 -6.67 0.69
CA SER A 116 8.92 -5.77 -0.01
C SER A 116 8.13 -4.88 -0.96
N PHE A 117 7.96 -3.62 -0.58
CA PHE A 117 7.29 -2.61 -1.39
C PHE A 117 8.06 -2.23 -2.66
N ASN A 118 9.33 -2.62 -2.72
CA ASN A 118 10.18 -2.37 -3.88
C ASN A 118 10.00 -3.38 -5.01
N HIS A 119 9.24 -4.47 -4.77
CA HIS A 119 8.98 -5.52 -5.77
C HIS A 119 7.98 -5.11 -6.85
N ILE A 120 7.41 -3.90 -6.78
CA ILE A 120 6.44 -3.40 -7.76
C ILE A 120 7.06 -2.18 -8.44
N PRO A 121 7.47 -2.31 -9.71
CA PRO A 121 7.97 -1.16 -10.46
C PRO A 121 6.88 -0.12 -10.63
N VAL A 122 7.18 1.13 -10.31
CA VAL A 122 6.21 2.22 -10.40
C VAL A 122 5.71 2.42 -11.84
N GLY A 123 6.57 2.20 -12.81
CA GLY A 123 6.25 2.39 -14.24
C GLY A 123 5.17 1.45 -14.82
N ILE A 124 4.78 0.37 -14.08
CA ILE A 124 3.68 -0.50 -14.50
C ILE A 124 2.36 -0.19 -13.80
N ILE A 125 2.36 0.71 -12.83
CA ILE A 125 1.19 1.01 -12.00
C ILE A 125 0.23 1.93 -12.78
N GLU A 126 -0.99 1.48 -12.97
CA GLU A 126 -2.09 2.31 -13.51
C GLU A 126 -2.83 3.07 -12.38
N ARG A 127 -2.98 2.45 -11.23
CA ARG A 127 -3.50 3.06 -10.00
C ARG A 127 -3.19 2.24 -8.77
N VAL A 128 -3.25 2.87 -7.63
CA VAL A 128 -3.18 2.21 -6.31
C VAL A 128 -4.50 2.46 -5.58
N GLU A 129 -5.17 1.39 -5.20
CA GLU A 129 -6.41 1.42 -4.42
C GLU A 129 -6.09 1.08 -2.96
N VAL A 130 -6.41 1.96 -2.04
CA VAL A 130 -6.22 1.75 -0.60
C VAL A 130 -7.59 1.73 0.08
N ILE A 131 -8.03 0.54 0.45
CA ILE A 131 -9.31 0.27 1.10
C ILE A 131 -9.04 0.10 2.59
N LYS A 132 -9.60 0.97 3.41
CA LYS A 132 -9.39 0.97 4.87
C LYS A 132 -10.57 0.32 5.58
N GLY A 133 -10.30 -0.37 6.70
CA GLY A 133 -11.34 -1.01 7.50
C GLY A 133 -11.40 -2.54 7.34
N PRO A 134 -12.45 -3.20 7.84
CA PRO A 134 -12.47 -4.65 7.98
C PRO A 134 -12.62 -5.37 6.63
N GLY A 135 -11.49 -5.70 5.99
CA GLY A 135 -11.45 -6.46 4.74
C GLY A 135 -11.53 -8.00 4.92
N GLY A 136 -11.43 -8.48 6.16
CA GLY A 136 -11.33 -9.92 6.44
C GLY A 136 -12.47 -10.77 5.91
N ALA A 137 -13.70 -10.26 5.93
CA ALA A 137 -14.88 -10.97 5.45
C ALA A 137 -14.96 -11.17 3.92
N LEU A 138 -14.20 -10.39 3.16
CA LEU A 138 -14.10 -10.55 1.71
C LEU A 138 -12.78 -11.19 1.30
N TYR A 139 -11.66 -10.72 1.87
CA TYR A 139 -10.32 -11.06 1.43
C TYR A 139 -9.63 -12.14 2.29
N GLY A 140 -10.22 -12.48 3.46
CA GLY A 140 -9.67 -13.46 4.38
C GLY A 140 -8.53 -12.91 5.25
N SER A 141 -7.67 -13.81 5.72
CA SER A 141 -6.52 -13.50 6.56
C SER A 141 -5.61 -12.41 5.96
N ASP A 142 -4.99 -11.60 6.82
CA ASP A 142 -4.10 -10.46 6.57
C ASP A 142 -4.81 -9.14 6.17
N ALA A 143 -6.12 -9.14 5.89
CA ALA A 143 -6.90 -7.93 5.62
C ALA A 143 -7.54 -7.35 6.90
N ILE A 144 -6.77 -7.27 8.01
CA ILE A 144 -7.26 -6.72 9.28
C ILE A 144 -7.36 -5.19 9.18
N ALA A 145 -6.30 -4.54 8.75
CA ALA A 145 -6.21 -3.10 8.60
C ALA A 145 -6.94 -2.58 7.36
N GLY A 146 -7.01 -3.42 6.35
CA GLY A 146 -7.52 -3.10 5.03
C GLY A 146 -6.71 -3.77 3.92
N VAL A 147 -6.90 -3.25 2.71
CA VAL A 147 -6.30 -3.80 1.49
C VAL A 147 -5.64 -2.68 0.70
N ILE A 148 -4.43 -2.92 0.22
CA ILE A 148 -3.78 -2.11 -0.81
C ILE A 148 -3.71 -2.97 -2.07
N ASN A 149 -4.40 -2.54 -3.13
CA ASN A 149 -4.40 -3.23 -4.40
C ASN A 149 -3.73 -2.35 -5.46
N VAL A 150 -2.64 -2.84 -6.01
CA VAL A 150 -1.91 -2.19 -7.10
C VAL A 150 -2.44 -2.75 -8.41
N ILE A 151 -3.00 -1.90 -9.23
CA ILE A 151 -3.53 -2.25 -10.54
C ILE A 151 -2.47 -1.92 -11.60
N THR A 152 -2.05 -2.94 -12.36
CA THR A 152 -1.02 -2.82 -13.41
C THR A 152 -1.61 -2.81 -14.81
N SER A 153 -2.88 -3.15 -14.95
CA SER A 153 -3.58 -3.15 -16.22
C SER A 153 -5.01 -2.70 -16.07
N SER A 154 -5.45 -1.82 -16.94
CA SER A 154 -6.85 -1.46 -17.10
C SER A 154 -7.31 -1.79 -18.52
N SER A 155 -8.62 -1.93 -18.71
CA SER A 155 -9.24 -2.01 -20.05
C SER A 155 -8.99 -0.75 -20.87
N GLU A 156 -8.64 0.35 -20.22
CA GLU A 156 -8.42 1.69 -20.80
C GLU A 156 -6.96 1.97 -21.15
N SER A 157 -6.05 1.01 -20.95
CA SER A 157 -4.64 1.20 -21.26
C SER A 157 -4.44 1.54 -22.74
N THR A 158 -4.01 2.76 -22.99
CA THR A 158 -3.72 3.23 -24.36
C THR A 158 -2.51 2.52 -24.94
N GLU A 159 -2.57 2.22 -26.25
CA GLU A 159 -1.39 1.74 -26.99
C GLU A 159 -0.28 2.79 -26.91
N GLY A 160 0.93 2.36 -26.71
CA GLY A 160 2.09 3.24 -26.67
C GLY A 160 3.31 2.56 -26.08
N THR A 161 4.42 3.24 -26.22
CA THR A 161 5.69 2.85 -25.65
C THR A 161 6.24 4.02 -24.85
N VAL A 162 6.69 3.77 -23.63
CA VAL A 162 7.29 4.77 -22.74
C VAL A 162 8.70 4.34 -22.37
N VAL A 163 9.65 5.25 -22.51
CA VAL A 163 11.03 5.09 -22.05
C VAL A 163 11.35 6.23 -21.10
N SER A 164 11.90 5.91 -19.93
CA SER A 164 12.24 6.87 -18.90
C SER A 164 13.66 6.63 -18.42
N LEU A 165 14.44 7.72 -18.30
CA LEU A 165 15.80 7.73 -17.77
C LEU A 165 15.89 8.72 -16.62
N GLY A 166 16.39 8.27 -15.48
CA GLY A 166 16.51 9.07 -14.27
C GLY A 166 17.92 9.12 -13.70
N VAL A 167 18.25 10.23 -13.07
CA VAL A 167 19.47 10.41 -12.27
C VAL A 167 19.12 11.18 -11.01
N GLY A 168 19.91 10.99 -9.95
CA GLY A 168 19.65 11.67 -8.68
C GLY A 168 20.85 11.75 -7.76
N SER A 169 20.60 12.27 -6.56
CA SER A 169 21.54 12.24 -5.44
C SER A 169 21.94 10.81 -5.11
N ASP A 170 23.04 10.66 -4.38
CA ASP A 170 23.59 9.36 -3.96
C ASP A 170 23.93 8.46 -5.16
N ALA A 171 24.40 9.08 -6.28
CA ALA A 171 24.70 8.45 -7.56
C ALA A 171 23.53 7.63 -8.14
N GLN A 172 22.29 7.96 -7.76
CA GLN A 172 21.13 7.23 -8.26
C GLN A 172 21.00 7.32 -9.77
N LYS A 173 20.72 6.18 -10.40
CA LYS A 173 20.39 6.03 -11.82
C LYS A 173 19.26 5.03 -11.97
N ASP A 174 18.33 5.34 -12.84
CA ASP A 174 17.26 4.43 -13.21
C ASP A 174 16.95 4.50 -14.70
N ALA A 175 16.55 3.38 -15.27
CA ALA A 175 15.97 3.32 -16.60
C ALA A 175 14.77 2.39 -16.60
N ASN A 176 13.69 2.84 -17.20
CA ASN A 176 12.45 2.10 -17.27
C ASN A 176 11.92 2.11 -18.71
N PHE A 177 11.29 1.02 -19.08
CA PHE A 177 10.64 0.82 -20.36
C PHE A 177 9.27 0.19 -20.12
N SER A 178 8.24 0.67 -20.82
CA SER A 178 6.95 0.00 -20.88
C SER A 178 6.35 0.10 -22.29
N MET A 179 5.63 -0.93 -22.71
CA MET A 179 4.95 -0.98 -24.01
C MET A 179 3.60 -1.66 -23.84
N THR A 180 2.58 -1.08 -24.42
CA THR A 180 1.25 -1.69 -24.58
C THR A 180 0.92 -1.77 -26.06
N ARG A 181 0.60 -2.99 -26.54
CA ARG A 181 0.25 -3.24 -27.93
C ARG A 181 -1.05 -4.01 -28.05
N ALA A 182 -2.02 -3.45 -28.74
CA ALA A 182 -3.23 -4.15 -29.14
C ALA A 182 -3.04 -4.85 -30.51
N PHE A 183 -3.64 -6.02 -30.66
CA PHE A 183 -3.62 -6.80 -31.89
C PHE A 183 -5.01 -6.83 -32.54
N ALA A 184 -5.05 -7.01 -33.85
CA ALA A 184 -6.30 -7.05 -34.62
C ALA A 184 -7.28 -8.16 -34.19
N ASN A 185 -6.80 -9.18 -33.50
CA ASN A 185 -7.62 -10.26 -32.93
C ASN A 185 -8.19 -9.94 -31.54
N GLY A 186 -8.04 -8.68 -31.03
CA GLY A 186 -8.48 -8.25 -29.73
C GLY A 186 -7.53 -8.63 -28.58
N GLY A 187 -6.33 -9.18 -28.88
CA GLY A 187 -5.31 -9.43 -27.89
C GLY A 187 -4.57 -8.15 -27.49
N ILE A 188 -4.18 -8.02 -26.21
CA ILE A 188 -3.38 -6.92 -25.69
C ILE A 188 -2.14 -7.49 -25.02
N LEU A 189 -0.95 -7.09 -25.49
CA LEU A 189 0.33 -7.40 -24.89
C LEU A 189 0.85 -6.18 -24.12
N LYS A 190 1.25 -6.38 -22.87
CA LYS A 190 2.04 -5.42 -22.11
C LYS A 190 3.40 -6.00 -21.80
N LEU A 191 4.44 -5.21 -21.99
CA LEU A 191 5.82 -5.52 -21.65
C LEU A 191 6.40 -4.34 -20.89
N ALA A 192 6.98 -4.56 -19.73
CA ALA A 192 7.70 -3.52 -19.00
C ALA A 192 8.92 -4.11 -18.30
N GLY A 193 9.92 -3.27 -18.09
CA GLY A 193 11.11 -3.64 -17.36
C GLY A 193 11.91 -2.41 -16.96
N GLY A 194 12.80 -2.58 -16.02
CA GLY A 194 13.63 -1.48 -15.55
C GLY A 194 14.75 -1.95 -14.65
N PHE A 195 15.66 -1.03 -14.42
CA PHE A 195 16.68 -1.17 -13.39
C PHE A 195 16.83 0.12 -12.61
N GLU A 196 17.33 0.00 -11.40
CA GLU A 196 17.67 1.11 -10.51
C GLU A 196 18.93 0.75 -9.74
N GLU A 197 19.84 1.71 -9.58
CA GLU A 197 21.02 1.62 -8.71
C GLU A 197 21.23 2.92 -7.95
N THR A 198 21.77 2.84 -6.73
CA THR A 198 22.23 3.98 -5.92
C THR A 198 23.34 3.53 -4.98
N ASP A 199 24.33 4.39 -4.77
CA ASP A 199 25.38 4.16 -3.75
C ASP A 199 24.82 4.30 -2.32
N GLY A 200 23.64 4.94 -2.19
CA GLY A 200 22.99 5.17 -0.90
C GLY A 200 23.70 6.22 -0.03
N PHE A 201 23.47 6.15 1.26
CA PHE A 201 24.03 7.06 2.26
C PHE A 201 24.25 6.34 3.59
N ASP A 202 24.92 6.99 4.56
CA ASP A 202 25.07 6.42 5.91
C ASP A 202 23.75 6.41 6.68
N ILE A 203 23.16 5.22 6.77
CA ILE A 203 21.86 4.98 7.39
C ILE A 203 21.89 4.89 8.92
N LYS A 204 23.06 5.01 9.55
CA LYS A 204 23.20 4.78 11.00
C LYS A 204 23.31 6.05 11.81
N ASP A 205 22.76 6.00 13.02
CA ASP A 205 22.97 7.00 14.05
C ASP A 205 23.36 6.28 15.36
N PRO A 206 24.59 6.45 15.87
CA PRO A 206 25.66 7.31 15.30
C PRO A 206 26.21 6.81 13.96
N ALA A 207 26.71 7.75 13.16
CA ALA A 207 27.25 7.49 11.82
C ALA A 207 28.38 6.45 11.82
N THR A 208 28.42 5.63 10.77
CA THR A 208 29.43 4.59 10.55
C THR A 208 30.46 4.97 9.50
N ASP A 209 30.30 6.10 8.82
CA ASP A 209 31.08 6.54 7.65
C ASP A 209 31.04 5.53 6.47
N LEU A 210 29.95 4.73 6.40
CA LEU A 210 29.70 3.76 5.31
C LEU A 210 28.38 4.08 4.64
N ASP A 211 28.41 4.18 3.31
CA ASP A 211 27.20 4.27 2.51
C ASP A 211 26.64 2.87 2.24
N TYR A 212 25.30 2.77 2.18
CA TYR A 212 24.57 1.53 1.99
C TYR A 212 23.71 1.62 0.75
N GLY A 213 24.17 0.99 -0.32
CA GLY A 213 23.59 1.05 -1.64
C GLY A 213 22.42 0.09 -1.86
N TYR A 214 21.84 0.24 -3.05
CA TYR A 214 20.72 -0.57 -3.51
C TYR A 214 20.80 -0.76 -5.02
N GLU A 215 20.52 -1.98 -5.48
CA GLU A 215 20.38 -2.32 -6.89
C GLU A 215 19.08 -3.12 -7.08
N SER A 216 18.38 -2.93 -8.20
CA SER A 216 17.25 -3.77 -8.56
C SER A 216 17.03 -3.85 -10.05
N GLN A 217 16.43 -4.96 -10.47
CA GLN A 217 15.96 -5.21 -11.83
C GLN A 217 14.57 -5.80 -11.80
N ASN A 218 13.79 -5.54 -12.83
CA ASN A 218 12.44 -6.07 -12.92
C ASN A 218 12.03 -6.33 -14.37
N LEU A 219 11.11 -7.27 -14.54
CA LEU A 219 10.46 -7.59 -15.80
C LEU A 219 8.99 -7.92 -15.55
N PHE A 220 8.11 -7.32 -16.32
CA PHE A 220 6.69 -7.62 -16.36
C PHE A 220 6.24 -7.90 -17.79
N VAL A 221 5.52 -9.00 -17.98
CA VAL A 221 4.89 -9.37 -19.24
C VAL A 221 3.46 -9.79 -18.94
N SER A 222 2.49 -9.25 -19.66
CA SER A 222 1.11 -9.74 -19.62
C SER A 222 0.51 -9.80 -21.01
N TYR A 223 -0.35 -10.78 -21.21
CA TYR A 223 -1.16 -10.92 -22.40
C TYR A 223 -2.61 -11.15 -21.99
N SER A 224 -3.53 -10.37 -22.53
CA SER A 224 -4.97 -10.56 -22.35
C SER A 224 -5.65 -10.73 -23.70
N GLN A 225 -6.73 -11.53 -23.73
CA GLN A 225 -7.47 -11.85 -24.93
C GLN A 225 -8.96 -11.95 -24.63
N ALA A 226 -9.77 -11.18 -25.36
CA ALA A 226 -11.20 -11.43 -25.47
C ALA A 226 -11.42 -12.57 -26.48
N PHE A 227 -11.99 -13.69 -26.05
CA PHE A 227 -12.30 -14.84 -26.92
C PHE A 227 -13.64 -14.63 -27.65
N ASN A 228 -14.56 -13.97 -26.99
CA ASN A 228 -15.85 -13.50 -27.49
C ASN A 228 -16.40 -12.44 -26.51
N ASP A 229 -17.65 -11.99 -26.74
CA ASP A 229 -18.29 -10.94 -25.92
C ASP A 229 -18.46 -11.31 -24.44
N GLN A 230 -18.40 -12.59 -24.09
CA GLN A 230 -18.61 -13.07 -22.72
C GLN A 230 -17.36 -13.63 -22.07
N PHE A 231 -16.41 -14.18 -22.83
CA PHE A 231 -15.23 -14.83 -22.30
C PHE A 231 -13.95 -14.08 -22.64
N SER A 232 -13.16 -13.83 -21.63
CA SER A 232 -11.79 -13.32 -21.75
C SER A 232 -10.82 -14.11 -20.88
N GLY A 233 -9.56 -13.98 -21.16
CA GLY A 233 -8.52 -14.57 -20.34
C GLY A 233 -7.25 -13.73 -20.37
N SER A 234 -6.44 -13.87 -19.34
CA SER A 234 -5.14 -13.22 -19.26
C SER A 234 -4.10 -14.14 -18.64
N ALA A 235 -2.85 -13.86 -18.97
CA ALA A 235 -1.70 -14.48 -18.32
C ALA A 235 -0.62 -13.43 -18.12
N SER A 236 0.04 -13.46 -16.96
CA SER A 236 1.12 -12.54 -16.64
C SER A 236 2.29 -13.23 -15.95
N VAL A 237 3.48 -12.70 -16.19
CA VAL A 237 4.72 -13.04 -15.49
C VAL A 237 5.30 -11.75 -14.93
N ARG A 238 5.63 -11.75 -13.66
CA ARG A 238 6.34 -10.67 -12.99
C ARG A 238 7.56 -11.25 -12.30
N TRP A 239 8.71 -10.76 -12.67
CA TRP A 239 9.99 -11.08 -12.05
C TRP A 239 10.65 -9.81 -11.53
N TYR A 240 11.30 -9.93 -10.40
CA TYR A 240 12.01 -8.87 -9.73
C TYR A 240 13.17 -9.46 -8.95
N ASP A 241 14.34 -8.81 -9.00
CA ASP A 241 15.42 -9.06 -8.06
C ASP A 241 15.99 -7.76 -7.49
N SER A 242 16.61 -7.84 -6.32
CA SER A 242 17.30 -6.72 -5.70
C SER A 242 18.42 -7.14 -4.78
N LEU A 243 19.38 -6.25 -4.65
CA LEU A 243 20.46 -6.31 -3.67
C LEU A 243 20.43 -5.03 -2.83
N THR A 244 20.28 -5.18 -1.51
CA THR A 244 20.30 -4.07 -0.56
C THR A 244 21.50 -4.23 0.35
N GLU A 245 22.32 -3.22 0.46
CA GLU A 245 23.38 -3.16 1.48
C GLU A 245 22.78 -2.67 2.81
N TYR A 246 23.16 -3.28 3.92
CA TYR A 246 22.69 -2.88 5.25
C TYR A 246 23.76 -3.07 6.32
N ASP A 247 23.60 -2.43 7.49
CA ASP A 247 24.52 -2.58 8.61
C ASP A 247 24.08 -3.72 9.55
N SER A 248 25.02 -4.63 9.80
CA SER A 248 24.93 -5.64 10.86
C SER A 248 26.32 -5.92 11.44
N GLY A 249 26.92 -4.88 12.07
CA GLY A 249 28.31 -4.89 12.52
C GLY A 249 29.30 -4.76 11.36
N GLY A 250 28.93 -4.01 10.33
CA GLY A 250 29.61 -3.77 9.07
C GLY A 250 28.69 -4.00 7.89
N LYS A 251 29.21 -3.82 6.66
CA LYS A 251 28.42 -3.93 5.43
C LYS A 251 28.01 -5.38 5.18
N ASN A 252 26.69 -5.61 5.13
CA ASN A 252 26.03 -6.87 4.82
C ASN A 252 25.09 -6.67 3.63
N TYR A 253 24.59 -7.77 3.07
CA TYR A 253 23.81 -7.79 1.86
C TYR A 253 22.52 -8.57 2.07
N GLY A 254 21.40 -7.96 1.69
CA GLY A 254 20.09 -8.58 1.58
C GLY A 254 19.75 -8.75 0.10
N TYR A 255 19.73 -9.98 -0.38
CA TYR A 255 19.24 -10.29 -1.72
C TYR A 255 17.78 -10.74 -1.63
N SER A 256 16.96 -10.27 -2.57
CA SER A 256 15.56 -10.68 -2.69
C SER A 256 15.21 -10.91 -4.14
N GLU A 257 14.58 -12.04 -4.43
CA GLU A 257 14.04 -12.36 -5.76
C GLU A 257 12.59 -12.80 -5.62
N ASN A 258 11.75 -12.39 -6.56
CA ASN A 258 10.34 -12.79 -6.64
C ASN A 258 9.96 -13.06 -8.09
N LEU A 259 9.45 -14.27 -8.34
CA LEU A 259 8.83 -14.65 -9.60
C LEU A 259 7.35 -14.97 -9.33
N SER A 260 6.45 -14.29 -10.02
CA SER A 260 5.00 -14.53 -9.94
C SER A 260 4.44 -14.81 -11.33
N ILE A 261 3.70 -15.89 -11.47
CA ILE A 261 3.00 -16.27 -12.69
C ILE A 261 1.51 -16.35 -12.37
N THR A 262 0.69 -15.61 -13.11
CA THR A 262 -0.76 -15.57 -12.93
C THR A 262 -1.47 -15.91 -14.23
N ALA A 263 -2.59 -16.61 -14.13
CA ALA A 263 -3.51 -16.86 -15.24
C ALA A 263 -4.95 -16.67 -14.76
N ASP A 264 -5.73 -15.95 -15.54
CA ASP A 264 -7.14 -15.63 -15.28
C ASP A 264 -8.01 -16.07 -16.45
N VAL A 265 -9.21 -16.55 -16.13
CA VAL A 265 -10.32 -16.71 -17.08
C VAL A 265 -11.53 -16.03 -16.50
N GLN A 266 -12.15 -15.16 -17.29
CA GLN A 266 -13.32 -14.40 -16.90
C GLN A 266 -14.51 -14.73 -17.82
N TYR A 267 -15.67 -14.82 -17.21
CA TYR A 267 -16.96 -14.86 -17.88
C TYR A 267 -17.79 -13.68 -17.43
N ASN A 268 -18.23 -12.87 -18.38
CA ASN A 268 -19.09 -11.71 -18.18
C ASN A 268 -20.35 -11.87 -19.02
N GLY A 269 -21.42 -12.38 -18.40
CA GLY A 269 -22.77 -12.45 -18.99
C GLY A 269 -23.64 -11.32 -18.47
N ASP A 270 -24.91 -11.26 -18.93
CA ASP A 270 -25.86 -10.19 -18.59
C ASP A 270 -26.07 -10.00 -17.07
N LYS A 271 -26.00 -11.08 -16.30
CA LYS A 271 -26.29 -11.09 -14.85
C LYS A 271 -25.23 -11.77 -14.02
N LEU A 272 -24.38 -12.57 -14.63
CA LEU A 272 -23.36 -13.35 -13.95
C LEU A 272 -21.98 -12.94 -14.44
N SER A 273 -21.14 -12.52 -13.52
CA SER A 273 -19.70 -12.40 -13.71
C SER A 273 -18.98 -13.47 -12.89
N SER A 274 -18.04 -14.17 -13.51
CA SER A 274 -17.25 -15.21 -12.84
C SER A 274 -15.78 -15.08 -13.23
N THR A 275 -14.90 -15.19 -12.25
CA THR A 275 -13.44 -15.18 -12.47
C THR A 275 -12.82 -16.43 -11.85
N PHE A 276 -12.09 -17.19 -12.63
CA PHE A 276 -11.17 -18.18 -12.12
C PHE A 276 -9.75 -17.67 -12.27
N ARG A 277 -9.00 -17.66 -11.18
CA ARG A 277 -7.60 -17.21 -11.11
C ARG A 277 -6.71 -18.28 -10.53
N ALA A 278 -5.58 -18.52 -11.16
CA ALA A 278 -4.50 -19.34 -10.64
C ALA A 278 -3.21 -18.53 -10.59
N ASN A 279 -2.51 -18.57 -9.47
CA ASN A 279 -1.23 -17.89 -9.30
C ASN A 279 -0.23 -18.79 -8.60
N GLN A 280 1.02 -18.73 -9.06
CA GLN A 280 2.18 -19.35 -8.43
C GLN A 280 3.24 -18.28 -8.21
N GLN A 281 3.79 -18.22 -6.99
CA GLN A 281 4.91 -17.35 -6.66
C GLN A 281 6.06 -18.15 -6.07
N ALA A 282 7.28 -17.73 -6.40
CA ALA A 282 8.51 -18.15 -5.77
C ALA A 282 9.21 -16.90 -5.22
N ILE A 283 9.50 -16.90 -3.93
CA ILE A 283 10.18 -15.80 -3.23
C ILE A 283 11.45 -16.35 -2.62
N GLU A 284 12.58 -15.72 -2.90
CA GLU A 284 13.88 -16.02 -2.29
C GLU A 284 14.40 -14.79 -1.55
N ASN A 285 14.78 -14.96 -0.28
CA ASN A 285 15.42 -13.93 0.53
C ASN A 285 16.69 -14.49 1.16
N LEU A 286 17.82 -13.85 0.88
CA LEU A 286 19.13 -14.22 1.40
C LEU A 286 19.72 -13.05 2.20
N ASN A 287 20.36 -13.35 3.34
CA ASN A 287 21.16 -12.38 4.06
C ASN A 287 22.57 -12.93 4.28
N TYR A 288 23.59 -12.18 3.89
CA TYR A 288 24.99 -12.59 3.99
C TYR A 288 25.94 -11.42 4.20
N SER A 289 27.07 -11.67 4.85
CA SER A 289 28.18 -10.70 4.92
C SER A 289 29.06 -10.79 3.68
N GLN A 290 29.85 -9.77 3.44
CA GLN A 290 30.83 -9.76 2.33
C GLN A 290 31.79 -10.95 2.41
N ALA A 291 32.18 -11.36 3.62
CA ALA A 291 33.11 -12.48 3.83
C ALA A 291 32.48 -13.84 3.52
N GLN A 292 31.16 -14.00 3.75
CA GLN A 292 30.43 -15.24 3.48
C GLN A 292 30.14 -15.41 1.98
N GLY A 293 29.75 -14.30 1.29
CA GLY A 293 29.25 -14.33 -0.08
C GLY A 293 27.83 -14.93 -0.18
N LYS A 294 27.19 -14.75 -1.33
CA LYS A 294 25.80 -15.17 -1.59
C LYS A 294 25.59 -16.69 -1.42
N ASP A 295 26.55 -17.49 -1.89
CA ASP A 295 26.45 -18.97 -1.87
C ASP A 295 26.55 -19.58 -0.45
N ASN A 296 26.92 -18.77 0.55
CA ASN A 296 27.02 -19.18 1.95
C ASN A 296 26.20 -18.24 2.86
N ALA A 297 25.01 -17.86 2.40
CA ALA A 297 24.15 -16.96 3.14
C ALA A 297 23.85 -17.50 4.55
N GLY A 298 23.94 -16.62 5.56
CA GLY A 298 23.62 -16.97 6.94
C GLY A 298 22.11 -17.12 7.18
N THR A 299 21.29 -16.41 6.37
CA THR A 299 19.84 -16.60 6.36
C THR A 299 19.41 -16.82 4.92
N GLU A 300 18.66 -17.88 4.71
CA GLU A 300 18.10 -18.25 3.41
C GLU A 300 16.65 -18.69 3.61
N LYS A 301 15.72 -17.96 2.99
CA LYS A 301 14.29 -18.29 3.02
C LYS A 301 13.75 -18.31 1.59
N LYS A 302 13.43 -19.50 1.13
CA LYS A 302 12.72 -19.74 -0.13
C LYS A 302 11.29 -20.12 0.20
N ILE A 303 10.32 -19.41 -0.37
CA ILE A 303 8.90 -19.61 -0.11
C ILE A 303 8.18 -19.79 -1.43
N SER A 304 7.39 -20.85 -1.50
CA SER A 304 6.48 -21.13 -2.59
C SER A 304 5.05 -20.83 -2.17
N LEU A 305 4.34 -20.01 -2.94
CA LEU A 305 2.93 -19.64 -2.73
C LEU A 305 2.12 -20.10 -3.94
N THR A 306 1.06 -20.88 -3.71
CA THR A 306 0.08 -21.22 -4.73
C THR A 306 -1.27 -20.69 -4.31
N ASN A 307 -1.94 -19.94 -5.17
CA ASN A 307 -3.26 -19.38 -4.93
C ASN A 307 -4.21 -19.81 -6.05
N LEU A 308 -5.40 -20.30 -5.67
CA LEU A 308 -6.51 -20.56 -6.59
C LEU A 308 -7.72 -19.80 -6.07
N GLN A 309 -8.39 -19.07 -6.95
CA GLN A 309 -9.58 -18.27 -6.61
C GLN A 309 -10.68 -18.55 -7.63
N PHE A 310 -11.90 -18.72 -7.14
CA PHE A 310 -13.09 -18.77 -7.97
C PHE A 310 -14.10 -17.79 -7.39
N LEU A 311 -14.32 -16.70 -8.10
CA LEU A 311 -15.15 -15.56 -7.70
C LEU A 311 -16.38 -15.52 -8.59
N ASN A 312 -17.53 -15.23 -8.00
CA ASN A 312 -18.78 -15.10 -8.73
C ASN A 312 -19.57 -13.92 -8.20
N GLN A 313 -20.22 -13.20 -9.10
CA GLN A 313 -21.15 -12.12 -8.78
C GLN A 313 -22.41 -12.31 -9.64
N TYR A 314 -23.57 -12.29 -9.03
CA TYR A 314 -24.85 -12.39 -9.71
C TYR A 314 -25.73 -11.17 -9.40
N THR A 315 -26.08 -10.43 -10.43
CA THR A 315 -26.96 -9.25 -10.35
C THR A 315 -28.40 -9.68 -10.56
N PHE A 316 -29.15 -9.77 -9.48
CA PHE A 316 -30.60 -10.12 -9.52
C PHE A 316 -31.42 -8.99 -10.14
N SER A 317 -31.11 -7.75 -9.76
CA SER A 317 -31.70 -6.51 -10.27
C SER A 317 -30.69 -5.38 -10.14
N GLU A 318 -30.98 -4.21 -10.68
CA GLU A 318 -30.15 -2.99 -10.54
C GLU A 318 -29.87 -2.64 -9.06
N ASN A 319 -30.74 -3.08 -8.16
CA ASN A 319 -30.67 -2.75 -6.73
C ASN A 319 -30.21 -3.93 -5.84
N PHE A 320 -29.91 -5.10 -6.41
CA PHE A 320 -29.53 -6.26 -5.61
C PHE A 320 -28.53 -7.16 -6.30
N THR A 321 -27.36 -7.26 -5.71
CA THR A 321 -26.25 -8.09 -6.18
C THR A 321 -25.78 -9.02 -5.06
N VAL A 322 -25.45 -10.25 -5.43
CA VAL A 322 -24.87 -11.25 -4.54
C VAL A 322 -23.52 -11.69 -5.12
N GLY A 323 -22.48 -11.56 -4.32
CA GLY A 323 -21.15 -12.09 -4.60
C GLY A 323 -20.88 -13.36 -3.78
N GLY A 324 -19.92 -14.15 -4.23
CA GLY A 324 -19.44 -15.28 -3.46
C GLY A 324 -18.25 -15.96 -4.12
N GLY A 325 -17.48 -16.69 -3.35
CA GLY A 325 -16.30 -17.33 -3.91
C GLY A 325 -15.63 -18.33 -2.99
N VAL A 326 -14.65 -18.99 -3.58
CA VAL A 326 -13.77 -19.94 -2.90
C VAL A 326 -12.34 -19.55 -3.19
N ASP A 327 -11.54 -19.43 -2.15
CA ASP A 327 -10.09 -19.22 -2.22
C ASP A 327 -9.39 -20.45 -1.64
N TRP A 328 -8.37 -20.92 -2.31
CA TRP A 328 -7.44 -21.89 -1.75
C TRP A 328 -6.02 -21.37 -1.88
N ARG A 329 -5.26 -21.46 -0.80
CA ARG A 329 -3.87 -21.02 -0.72
C ARG A 329 -3.02 -22.09 -0.07
N ARG A 330 -1.86 -22.33 -0.65
CA ARG A 330 -0.78 -23.12 -0.06
C ARG A 330 0.48 -22.28 0.03
N GLU A 331 1.09 -22.29 1.20
CA GLU A 331 2.37 -21.67 1.50
C GLU A 331 3.33 -22.76 1.94
N LYS A 332 4.53 -22.81 1.35
CA LYS A 332 5.58 -23.76 1.73
C LYS A 332 6.89 -23.01 1.95
N LEU A 333 7.53 -23.21 3.11
CA LEU A 333 8.93 -22.86 3.35
C LEU A 333 9.78 -24.03 2.89
N ASP A 334 10.82 -23.78 2.09
CA ASP A 334 11.69 -24.82 1.55
C ASP A 334 12.42 -25.60 2.64
N ASP A 335 12.78 -26.84 2.28
CA ASP A 335 13.45 -27.79 3.19
C ASP A 335 14.86 -27.34 3.61
N ASP A 336 15.50 -26.46 2.80
CA ASP A 336 16.85 -25.94 2.99
C ASP A 336 16.87 -24.57 3.70
N ALA A 337 15.72 -24.08 4.20
CA ALA A 337 15.65 -22.79 4.85
C ALA A 337 16.62 -22.66 6.02
N LEU A 338 17.37 -21.54 6.06
CA LEU A 338 18.35 -21.23 7.08
C LEU A 338 17.95 -19.98 7.89
N SER A 339 18.25 -20.01 9.17
CA SER A 339 18.14 -18.89 10.08
C SER A 339 19.42 -18.74 10.89
N TYR A 340 20.15 -17.64 10.69
CA TYR A 340 21.44 -17.38 11.36
C TYR A 340 22.45 -18.54 11.24
N GLY A 341 22.59 -19.14 10.06
CA GLY A 341 23.52 -20.22 9.76
C GLY A 341 23.10 -21.61 10.26
N ASN A 342 21.90 -21.75 10.78
CA ASN A 342 21.34 -23.03 11.23
C ASN A 342 20.09 -23.37 10.39
N PRO A 343 19.72 -24.65 10.26
CA PRO A 343 18.43 -25.01 9.68
C PRO A 343 17.29 -24.29 10.40
N ASP A 344 16.38 -23.68 9.64
CA ASP A 344 15.18 -23.05 10.21
C ASP A 344 14.30 -24.15 10.84
N LYS A 345 13.74 -23.86 12.03
CA LYS A 345 12.89 -24.83 12.77
C LYS A 345 11.65 -25.25 11.99
N LEU A 346 11.20 -24.39 11.06
CA LEU A 346 10.01 -24.59 10.23
C LEU A 346 10.38 -24.97 8.77
N ALA A 347 11.67 -25.28 8.50
CA ALA A 347 12.10 -25.71 7.17
C ALA A 347 11.29 -26.94 6.70
N GLY A 348 10.78 -26.87 5.47
CA GLY A 348 9.93 -27.90 4.88
C GLY A 348 8.44 -27.83 5.25
N GLU A 349 8.08 -27.00 6.23
CA GLU A 349 6.69 -26.85 6.65
C GLU A 349 5.83 -26.23 5.54
N SER A 350 4.61 -26.73 5.42
CA SER A 350 3.60 -26.15 4.53
C SER A 350 2.27 -26.01 5.25
N ARG A 351 1.53 -24.97 4.91
CA ARG A 351 0.18 -24.73 5.42
C ARG A 351 -0.78 -24.40 4.29
N ASN A 352 -2.01 -24.88 4.42
CA ASN A 352 -3.09 -24.57 3.50
C ASN A 352 -4.16 -23.75 4.21
N THR A 353 -4.77 -22.85 3.46
CA THR A 353 -5.95 -22.11 3.89
C THR A 353 -7.02 -22.24 2.81
N THR A 354 -8.24 -22.61 3.19
CA THR A 354 -9.39 -22.62 2.28
C THR A 354 -10.44 -21.67 2.83
N GLY A 355 -10.79 -20.65 2.08
CA GLY A 355 -11.81 -19.67 2.42
C GLY A 355 -13.03 -19.80 1.52
N VAL A 356 -14.23 -19.72 2.11
CA VAL A 356 -15.50 -19.65 1.38
C VAL A 356 -16.26 -18.44 1.88
N TYR A 357 -16.72 -17.57 0.98
CA TYR A 357 -17.46 -16.38 1.36
C TYR A 357 -18.71 -16.16 0.51
N ILE A 358 -19.63 -15.40 1.08
CA ILE A 358 -20.78 -14.81 0.40
C ILE A 358 -20.87 -13.34 0.78
N SER A 359 -21.25 -12.48 -0.17
CA SER A 359 -21.46 -11.05 0.03
C SER A 359 -22.75 -10.59 -0.65
N THR A 360 -23.33 -9.51 -0.17
CA THR A 360 -24.52 -8.90 -0.75
C THR A 360 -24.33 -7.40 -0.81
N ASP A 361 -24.85 -6.79 -1.87
CA ASP A 361 -25.05 -5.34 -2.00
C ASP A 361 -26.52 -5.09 -2.34
N PHE A 362 -27.15 -4.22 -1.57
CA PHE A 362 -28.55 -3.92 -1.68
C PHE A 362 -28.79 -2.41 -1.58
N GLN A 363 -29.42 -1.84 -2.63
CA GLN A 363 -29.81 -0.44 -2.70
C GLN A 363 -31.32 -0.29 -2.50
N PHE A 364 -31.73 0.50 -1.54
CA PHE A 364 -33.13 0.82 -1.26
C PHE A 364 -33.34 2.34 -1.20
N GLY A 365 -33.69 2.93 -2.33
CA GLY A 365 -33.74 4.39 -2.44
C GLY A 365 -32.40 5.01 -2.10
N ASP A 366 -32.38 5.90 -1.10
CA ASP A 366 -31.16 6.58 -0.65
C ASP A 366 -30.31 5.75 0.32
N LEU A 367 -30.74 4.53 0.67
CA LEU A 367 -30.05 3.63 1.60
C LEU A 367 -29.36 2.50 0.84
N GLN A 368 -28.04 2.39 1.00
CA GLN A 368 -27.26 1.24 0.57
C GLN A 368 -26.86 0.38 1.77
N LEU A 369 -26.93 -0.92 1.62
CA LEU A 369 -26.55 -1.91 2.63
C LEU A 369 -25.65 -2.97 2.00
N THR A 370 -24.51 -3.23 2.63
CA THR A 370 -23.63 -4.34 2.27
C THR A 370 -23.47 -5.30 3.43
N GLY A 371 -23.32 -6.57 3.12
CA GLY A 371 -23.03 -7.59 4.12
C GLY A 371 -22.17 -8.69 3.55
N SER A 372 -21.28 -9.24 4.35
CA SER A 372 -20.51 -10.41 3.96
C SER A 372 -20.23 -11.34 5.14
N VAL A 373 -20.10 -12.62 4.84
CA VAL A 373 -19.70 -13.67 5.78
C VAL A 373 -18.71 -14.57 5.07
N ARG A 374 -17.64 -14.93 5.77
CA ARG A 374 -16.59 -15.82 5.28
C ARG A 374 -16.20 -16.83 6.36
N ASN A 375 -15.89 -18.05 5.95
CA ASN A 375 -15.24 -19.05 6.78
C ASN A 375 -13.91 -19.45 6.15
N ASP A 376 -12.84 -19.27 6.90
CA ASP A 376 -11.48 -19.71 6.55
C ASP A 376 -11.10 -20.91 7.39
N LYS A 377 -10.79 -22.02 6.72
CA LYS A 377 -10.22 -23.21 7.33
C LYS A 377 -8.71 -23.18 7.13
N HIS A 378 -7.97 -23.07 8.23
CA HIS A 378 -6.50 -23.10 8.26
C HIS A 378 -6.01 -24.43 8.84
N ASP A 379 -4.94 -25.03 8.29
CA ASP A 379 -4.44 -26.33 8.73
C ASP A 379 -3.99 -26.35 10.20
N THR A 380 -3.49 -25.21 10.70
CA THR A 380 -2.93 -25.10 12.07
C THR A 380 -3.90 -24.47 13.07
N TYR A 381 -4.73 -23.51 12.65
CA TYR A 381 -5.52 -22.65 13.53
C TYR A 381 -7.04 -22.81 13.33
N ASP A 382 -7.54 -24.01 13.16
CA ASP A 382 -8.97 -24.31 13.05
C ASP A 382 -9.75 -23.41 12.06
N ASN A 383 -11.05 -23.25 12.28
CA ASN A 383 -11.93 -22.43 11.46
C ASN A 383 -12.10 -21.03 12.06
N HIS A 384 -11.92 -20.01 11.25
CA HIS A 384 -12.23 -18.62 11.61
C HIS A 384 -13.40 -18.13 10.76
N VAL A 385 -14.45 -17.64 11.42
CA VAL A 385 -15.60 -17.02 10.75
C VAL A 385 -15.47 -15.50 10.91
N THR A 386 -15.40 -14.80 9.78
CA THR A 386 -15.41 -13.35 9.73
C THR A 386 -16.66 -12.84 9.03
N TRP A 387 -17.10 -11.66 9.42
CA TRP A 387 -18.28 -11.03 8.84
C TRP A 387 -18.11 -9.51 8.77
N SER A 388 -18.84 -8.86 7.86
CA SER A 388 -18.92 -7.41 7.82
C SER A 388 -20.33 -6.95 7.46
N LEU A 389 -20.68 -5.77 7.96
CA LEU A 389 -21.89 -5.03 7.63
C LEU A 389 -21.49 -3.59 7.33
N GLY A 390 -22.01 -3.06 6.24
CA GLY A 390 -21.82 -1.69 5.84
C GLY A 390 -23.15 -1.02 5.49
N THR A 391 -23.26 0.26 5.71
CA THR A 391 -24.40 1.08 5.30
C THR A 391 -23.95 2.46 4.84
N ARG A 392 -24.59 2.97 3.80
CA ARG A 392 -24.50 4.36 3.36
C ARG A 392 -25.90 4.91 3.22
N TYR A 393 -26.12 6.10 3.73
CA TYR A 393 -27.36 6.84 3.55
C TYR A 393 -27.10 8.18 2.88
N HIS A 394 -27.65 8.36 1.69
CA HIS A 394 -27.57 9.62 0.95
C HIS A 394 -28.58 10.61 1.53
N LEU A 395 -28.08 11.62 2.23
CA LEU A 395 -28.87 12.75 2.74
C LEU A 395 -29.37 13.62 1.58
N THR A 396 -28.52 13.76 0.57
CA THR A 396 -28.73 14.39 -0.71
C THR A 396 -27.83 13.72 -1.75
N GLN A 397 -27.87 14.12 -3.02
CA GLN A 397 -26.91 13.63 -4.01
C GLN A 397 -25.45 13.98 -3.67
N ALA A 398 -25.23 15.10 -2.97
CA ALA A 398 -23.91 15.62 -2.61
C ALA A 398 -23.44 15.24 -1.19
N HIS A 399 -24.31 14.66 -0.35
CA HIS A 399 -23.99 14.40 1.05
C HIS A 399 -24.41 13.01 1.47
N SER A 400 -23.50 12.26 2.07
CA SER A 400 -23.78 10.91 2.58
C SER A 400 -23.19 10.66 3.96
N LEU A 401 -23.86 9.81 4.74
CA LEU A 401 -23.36 9.20 5.97
C LEU A 401 -23.05 7.74 5.69
N ARG A 402 -21.95 7.24 6.26
CA ARG A 402 -21.61 5.82 6.18
C ARG A 402 -21.29 5.24 7.55
N ALA A 403 -21.53 3.96 7.71
CA ALA A 403 -21.07 3.21 8.87
C ALA A 403 -20.65 1.80 8.43
N ALA A 404 -19.60 1.27 9.05
CA ALA A 404 -19.12 -0.08 8.81
C ALA A 404 -18.77 -0.76 10.13
N LEU A 405 -19.00 -2.05 10.20
CA LEU A 405 -18.69 -2.92 11.33
C LEU A 405 -18.27 -4.28 10.81
N GLY A 406 -17.22 -4.86 11.34
CA GLY A 406 -16.81 -6.20 10.92
C GLY A 406 -15.72 -6.80 11.76
N THR A 407 -15.48 -8.09 11.53
CA THR A 407 -14.42 -8.86 12.16
C THR A 407 -13.36 -9.25 11.14
N SER A 408 -12.15 -9.43 11.61
CA SER A 408 -11.03 -9.90 10.80
C SER A 408 -10.06 -10.72 11.66
N PHE A 409 -9.22 -11.52 11.02
CA PHE A 409 -8.20 -12.31 11.72
C PHE A 409 -6.91 -12.40 10.89
N LYS A 410 -5.80 -12.76 11.57
CA LYS A 410 -4.53 -13.07 10.93
C LYS A 410 -3.78 -14.15 11.67
N ALA A 411 -3.35 -15.19 10.95
CA ALA A 411 -2.47 -16.22 11.50
C ALA A 411 -1.03 -15.68 11.65
N PRO A 412 -0.28 -16.10 12.70
CA PRO A 412 1.12 -15.77 12.85
C PRO A 412 1.95 -16.21 11.63
N SER A 413 2.96 -15.42 11.27
CA SER A 413 3.89 -15.76 10.18
C SER A 413 4.87 -16.87 10.59
N TYR A 414 5.59 -17.45 9.62
CA TYR A 414 6.67 -18.38 9.93
C TYR A 414 7.76 -17.71 10.78
N SER A 415 8.08 -16.43 10.55
CA SER A 415 9.05 -15.69 11.36
C SER A 415 8.57 -15.52 12.80
N ASP A 416 7.30 -15.26 13.03
CA ASP A 416 6.72 -15.17 14.37
C ASP A 416 6.85 -16.53 15.10
N LEU A 417 6.43 -17.61 14.44
CA LEU A 417 6.41 -18.96 15.03
C LEU A 417 7.80 -19.57 15.24
N THR A 418 8.80 -19.23 14.40
CA THR A 418 10.19 -19.65 14.63
C THR A 418 10.72 -19.09 15.96
N ASN A 419 10.29 -17.89 16.35
CA ASN A 419 10.72 -17.20 17.57
C ASN A 419 9.81 -17.47 18.78
N ASN A 420 8.50 -17.69 18.54
CA ASN A 420 7.55 -18.04 19.60
C ASN A 420 6.43 -18.94 19.04
N SER A 421 6.50 -20.24 19.34
CA SER A 421 5.53 -21.23 18.87
C SER A 421 4.15 -21.15 19.53
N ASP A 422 4.02 -20.41 20.63
CA ASP A 422 2.79 -20.34 21.43
C ASP A 422 1.87 -19.20 21.02
N LEU A 423 2.25 -18.45 19.95
CA LEU A 423 1.47 -17.34 19.44
C LEU A 423 0.11 -17.79 18.92
N LYS A 424 -0.90 -17.00 19.26
CA LYS A 424 -2.27 -17.14 18.77
C LYS A 424 -2.51 -16.23 17.57
N PRO A 425 -3.51 -16.54 16.73
CA PRO A 425 -3.98 -15.62 15.71
C PRO A 425 -4.41 -14.28 16.31
N GLU A 426 -4.14 -13.22 15.56
CA GLU A 426 -4.65 -11.89 15.83
C GLU A 426 -6.10 -11.81 15.36
N GLU A 427 -6.98 -11.24 16.17
CA GLU A 427 -8.39 -11.03 15.84
C GLU A 427 -8.76 -9.57 16.08
N ALA A 428 -9.61 -9.00 15.23
CA ALA A 428 -10.04 -7.62 15.41
C ALA A 428 -11.54 -7.45 15.16
N ILE A 429 -12.15 -6.54 15.93
CA ILE A 429 -13.46 -5.97 15.68
C ILE A 429 -13.26 -4.51 15.32
N SER A 430 -13.60 -4.14 14.08
CA SER A 430 -13.46 -2.78 13.56
C SER A 430 -14.81 -2.11 13.39
N ARG A 431 -14.90 -0.84 13.84
CA ARG A 431 -16.08 0.02 13.75
C ARG A 431 -15.68 1.33 13.08
N GLU A 432 -16.50 1.81 12.17
CA GLU A 432 -16.29 3.08 11.50
C GLU A 432 -17.62 3.81 11.33
N ILE A 433 -17.58 5.12 11.49
CA ILE A 433 -18.62 6.03 11.00
C ILE A 433 -17.96 7.12 10.18
N GLY A 434 -18.61 7.56 9.11
CA GLY A 434 -18.06 8.59 8.25
C GLY A 434 -19.14 9.47 7.63
N TYR A 435 -18.69 10.63 7.17
CA TYR A 435 -19.46 11.58 6.40
C TYR A 435 -18.66 12.01 5.18
N THR A 436 -19.31 12.02 4.03
CA THR A 436 -18.77 12.59 2.79
C THR A 436 -19.71 13.67 2.30
N GLY A 437 -19.16 14.84 1.97
CA GLY A 437 -19.94 15.99 1.49
C GLY A 437 -19.24 16.71 0.36
N GLU A 438 -19.98 17.00 -0.71
CA GLU A 438 -19.58 17.86 -1.82
C GLU A 438 -20.25 19.21 -1.62
N PHE A 439 -19.45 20.25 -1.45
CA PHE A 439 -19.88 21.62 -1.33
C PHE A 439 -19.47 22.38 -2.60
N GLU A 440 -20.09 23.52 -2.85
CA GLU A 440 -19.79 24.32 -4.05
C GLU A 440 -18.29 24.64 -4.26
N LEU A 441 -17.53 24.79 -3.18
CA LEU A 441 -16.12 25.21 -3.22
C LEU A 441 -15.12 24.13 -2.76
N PHE A 442 -15.58 23.07 -2.13
CA PHE A 442 -14.69 22.02 -1.58
C PHE A 442 -15.44 20.71 -1.37
N THR A 443 -14.69 19.62 -1.32
CA THR A 443 -15.19 18.34 -0.80
C THR A 443 -14.69 18.13 0.61
N LEU A 444 -15.40 17.33 1.40
CA LEU A 444 -15.02 16.95 2.76
C LEU A 444 -15.33 15.48 3.00
N ASP A 445 -14.35 14.75 3.49
CA ASP A 445 -14.52 13.40 4.03
C ASP A 445 -14.04 13.37 5.48
N VAL A 446 -14.88 12.85 6.37
CA VAL A 446 -14.57 12.69 7.80
C VAL A 446 -14.88 11.26 8.19
N SER A 447 -13.92 10.58 8.80
CA SER A 447 -14.08 9.23 9.35
C SER A 447 -13.61 9.16 10.78
N ALA A 448 -14.40 8.55 11.65
CA ALA A 448 -13.97 8.12 12.97
C ALA A 448 -13.99 6.59 13.04
N TYR A 449 -12.92 6.01 13.57
CA TYR A 449 -12.77 4.57 13.70
C TYR A 449 -12.39 4.14 15.11
N ASP A 450 -12.79 2.92 15.47
CA ASP A 450 -12.50 2.26 16.74
C ASP A 450 -12.29 0.77 16.47
N ASN A 451 -11.07 0.27 16.70
CA ASN A 451 -10.69 -1.11 16.48
C ASN A 451 -10.20 -1.72 17.79
N ASP A 452 -10.87 -2.77 18.23
CA ASP A 452 -10.42 -3.63 19.33
C ASP A 452 -9.66 -4.81 18.71
N VAL A 453 -8.42 -5.02 19.13
CA VAL A 453 -7.53 -6.07 18.61
C VAL A 453 -7.14 -7.01 19.74
N ASP A 454 -7.58 -8.26 19.66
CA ASP A 454 -7.16 -9.33 20.52
C ASP A 454 -5.90 -10.01 19.97
N ASN A 455 -4.94 -10.32 20.85
CA ASN A 455 -3.71 -11.04 20.52
C ASN A 455 -2.83 -10.35 19.45
N LEU A 456 -2.81 -9.03 19.36
CA LEU A 456 -1.88 -8.29 18.48
C LEU A 456 -0.44 -8.79 18.69
N ILE A 457 0.26 -9.13 17.62
CA ILE A 457 1.65 -9.61 17.71
C ILE A 457 2.59 -8.42 17.65
N ILE A 458 3.27 -8.18 18.79
CA ILE A 458 4.27 -7.12 18.92
C ILE A 458 5.63 -7.76 19.18
N TRP A 459 6.65 -7.29 18.46
CA TRP A 459 8.03 -7.67 18.66
C TRP A 459 8.68 -6.75 19.67
N TYR A 460 9.05 -7.30 20.82
CA TYR A 460 9.75 -6.59 21.91
C TYR A 460 11.25 -6.82 21.83
N GLU A 461 12.00 -5.79 22.21
CA GLU A 461 13.44 -5.89 22.39
C GLU A 461 13.74 -6.65 23.68
N GLY A 462 14.29 -7.85 23.54
CA GLY A 462 14.71 -8.69 24.66
C GLY A 462 16.23 -8.76 24.78
N SER A 463 16.72 -9.44 25.81
CA SER A 463 18.15 -9.75 25.94
C SER A 463 18.32 -11.27 25.92
N PRO A 464 19.01 -11.84 24.91
CA PRO A 464 19.82 -11.19 23.87
C PRO A 464 19.09 -10.85 22.55
N TRP A 465 17.82 -11.27 22.34
CA TRP A 465 17.17 -11.20 21.05
C TRP A 465 15.77 -10.59 21.12
N TRP A 466 15.29 -10.03 20.02
CA TRP A 466 13.89 -9.65 19.83
C TRP A 466 12.99 -10.88 19.87
N TYR A 467 11.81 -10.75 20.47
CA TYR A 467 10.83 -11.84 20.56
C TYR A 467 9.40 -11.30 20.39
N PRO A 468 8.51 -12.05 19.70
CA PRO A 468 7.13 -11.67 19.53
C PRO A 468 6.24 -12.17 20.66
N GLU A 469 5.29 -11.34 21.09
CA GLU A 469 4.25 -11.67 22.07
C GLU A 469 2.86 -11.26 21.55
N ASN A 470 1.81 -11.94 22.02
CA ASN A 470 0.44 -11.49 21.86
C ASN A 470 0.08 -10.49 22.96
N VAL A 471 -0.48 -9.36 22.57
CA VAL A 471 -0.96 -8.28 23.44
C VAL A 471 -2.25 -7.72 22.88
N ASP A 472 -3.25 -7.48 23.71
CA ASP A 472 -4.47 -6.80 23.22
C ASP A 472 -4.22 -5.31 23.03
N ALA A 473 -4.92 -4.68 22.09
CA ALA A 473 -4.73 -3.29 21.75
C ALA A 473 -6.04 -2.60 21.34
N GLU A 474 -6.08 -1.28 21.56
CA GLU A 474 -7.15 -0.40 21.08
C GLU A 474 -6.56 0.63 20.11
N LEU A 475 -7.15 0.74 18.91
CA LEU A 475 -6.69 1.62 17.85
C LEU A 475 -7.83 2.55 17.44
N ARG A 476 -7.81 3.79 17.94
CA ARG A 476 -8.85 4.80 17.70
C ARG A 476 -8.31 5.98 16.92
N GLY A 477 -9.16 6.61 16.12
CA GLY A 477 -8.75 7.83 15.45
C GLY A 477 -9.87 8.55 14.73
N LEU A 478 -9.54 9.78 14.35
CA LEU A 478 -10.32 10.69 13.52
C LEU A 478 -9.49 11.09 12.31
N GLU A 479 -10.03 10.89 11.13
CA GLU A 479 -9.47 11.27 9.84
C GLU A 479 -10.33 12.38 9.24
N ILE A 480 -9.72 13.44 8.77
CA ILE A 480 -10.37 14.54 8.06
C ILE A 480 -9.60 14.78 6.77
N SER A 481 -10.27 14.72 5.64
CA SER A 481 -9.69 15.02 4.32
C SER A 481 -10.60 15.99 3.59
N GLY A 482 -10.03 16.98 2.93
CA GLY A 482 -10.78 17.94 2.13
C GLY A 482 -10.01 18.35 0.90
N THR A 483 -10.72 18.54 -0.23
CA THR A 483 -10.14 19.02 -1.48
C THR A 483 -10.83 20.29 -1.94
N PHE A 484 -10.08 21.20 -2.54
CA PHE A 484 -10.60 22.41 -3.16
C PHE A 484 -9.65 22.93 -4.23
N ASN A 485 -10.17 23.77 -5.13
CA ASN A 485 -9.38 24.36 -6.19
C ASN A 485 -9.20 25.88 -5.97
N THR A 486 -8.00 26.39 -6.24
CA THR A 486 -7.73 27.82 -6.37
C THR A 486 -7.18 28.13 -7.75
N GLY A 487 -8.09 28.45 -8.69
CA GLY A 487 -7.77 28.54 -10.10
C GLY A 487 -7.38 27.17 -10.66
N PHE A 488 -6.16 27.05 -11.21
CA PHE A 488 -5.61 25.80 -11.75
C PHE A 488 -4.88 24.94 -10.71
N ILE A 489 -4.90 25.33 -9.45
CA ILE A 489 -4.21 24.60 -8.36
C ILE A 489 -5.25 23.76 -7.62
N HIS A 490 -5.01 22.45 -7.55
CA HIS A 490 -5.76 21.51 -6.72
C HIS A 490 -5.08 21.34 -5.37
N HIS A 491 -5.86 21.44 -4.31
CA HIS A 491 -5.38 21.28 -2.93
C HIS A 491 -6.06 20.09 -2.28
N THR A 492 -5.27 19.24 -1.61
CA THR A 492 -5.77 18.23 -0.68
C THR A 492 -5.19 18.49 0.70
N LEU A 493 -6.05 18.64 1.69
CA LEU A 493 -5.68 18.79 3.10
C LEU A 493 -6.11 17.55 3.87
N ILE A 494 -5.19 17.00 4.67
CA ILE A 494 -5.43 15.82 5.51
C ILE A 494 -5.01 16.14 6.93
N ALA A 495 -5.88 15.81 7.90
CA ALA A 495 -5.57 15.88 9.32
C ALA A 495 -6.01 14.58 10.02
N GLU A 496 -5.14 14.02 10.83
CA GLU A 496 -5.35 12.76 11.52
C GLU A 496 -5.03 12.92 13.00
N PHE A 497 -5.93 12.43 13.85
CA PHE A 497 -5.78 12.39 15.31
C PHE A 497 -5.99 10.96 15.76
N LYS A 498 -5.03 10.39 16.50
CA LYS A 498 -4.96 8.96 16.78
C LYS A 498 -4.63 8.69 18.24
N ASP A 499 -5.21 7.62 18.77
CA ASP A 499 -4.90 7.06 20.09
C ASP A 499 -4.76 5.54 19.94
N HIS A 500 -3.51 5.08 19.87
CA HIS A 500 -3.16 3.70 19.62
C HIS A 500 -2.36 3.14 20.79
N GLN A 501 -3.01 2.30 21.61
CA GLN A 501 -2.45 1.78 22.85
C GLN A 501 -2.62 0.27 22.96
N ASP A 502 -1.66 -0.39 23.64
CA ASP A 502 -1.82 -1.75 24.11
C ASP A 502 -2.68 -1.80 25.38
N SER A 503 -3.13 -2.99 25.77
CA SER A 503 -3.95 -3.21 27.00
C SER A 503 -3.24 -2.83 28.31
N ARG A 504 -1.93 -2.58 28.28
CA ARG A 504 -1.12 -2.09 29.39
C ARG A 504 -1.08 -0.55 29.44
N GLY A 505 -1.69 0.14 28.46
CA GLY A 505 -1.69 1.59 28.33
C GLY A 505 -0.42 2.16 27.70
N ASN A 506 0.40 1.33 27.05
CA ASN A 506 1.57 1.80 26.31
C ASN A 506 1.18 2.20 24.90
N LYS A 507 1.70 3.33 24.41
CA LYS A 507 1.57 3.72 23.01
C LYS A 507 2.25 2.70 22.11
N LEU A 508 1.64 2.40 20.96
CA LEU A 508 2.27 1.56 19.96
C LEU A 508 3.41 2.31 19.27
N ALA A 509 4.57 1.68 19.16
CA ALA A 509 5.76 2.28 18.57
C ALA A 509 5.60 2.60 17.10
N LYS A 510 6.32 3.63 16.61
CA LYS A 510 6.37 4.09 15.22
C LYS A 510 5.07 4.73 14.69
N ARG A 511 4.08 5.01 15.55
CA ARG A 511 2.83 5.70 15.21
C ARG A 511 2.76 7.03 15.92
N ALA A 512 2.50 8.09 15.15
CA ALA A 512 2.29 9.42 15.69
C ALA A 512 0.82 9.61 16.11
N ASP A 513 0.58 10.36 17.18
CA ASP A 513 -0.78 10.68 17.62
C ASP A 513 -1.48 11.67 16.66
N GLU A 514 -0.70 12.44 15.91
CA GLU A 514 -1.22 13.41 14.95
C GLU A 514 -0.35 13.48 13.69
N ASN A 515 -1.01 13.56 12.52
CA ASN A 515 -0.37 13.81 11.23
C ASN A 515 -1.16 14.85 10.45
N TYR A 516 -0.44 15.69 9.70
CA TYR A 516 -1.04 16.65 8.77
C TYR A 516 -0.35 16.53 7.42
N LYS A 517 -1.13 16.56 6.34
CA LYS A 517 -0.61 16.60 4.97
C LYS A 517 -1.29 17.73 4.20
N TRP A 518 -0.52 18.42 3.37
CA TRP A 518 -1.03 19.32 2.36
C TRP A 518 -0.40 18.97 1.04
N LEU A 519 -1.23 18.52 0.11
CA LEU A 519 -0.85 18.19 -1.26
C LEU A 519 -1.34 19.32 -2.15
N LEU A 520 -0.47 19.84 -2.99
CA LEU A 520 -0.75 20.85 -3.98
C LEU A 520 -0.32 20.29 -5.33
N ASP A 521 -1.28 20.17 -6.23
CA ASP A 521 -1.08 19.67 -7.59
C ASP A 521 -1.58 20.75 -8.56
N ALA A 522 -0.80 21.07 -9.58
CA ALA A 522 -1.13 22.13 -10.52
C ALA A 522 -0.57 21.82 -11.91
N SER A 523 -1.39 22.01 -12.94
CA SER A 523 -0.97 21.97 -14.34
C SER A 523 -1.30 23.31 -14.99
N TYR A 524 -0.29 23.93 -15.60
CA TYR A 524 -0.45 25.20 -16.29
C TYR A 524 0.37 25.23 -17.57
N GLU A 525 -0.29 25.35 -18.73
CA GLU A 525 0.32 25.23 -20.05
C GLU A 525 1.11 23.91 -20.17
N ASP A 526 2.41 23.97 -20.41
CA ASP A 526 3.30 22.82 -20.57
C ASP A 526 3.97 22.42 -19.23
N PHE A 527 3.53 22.96 -18.10
CA PHE A 527 4.14 22.71 -16.80
C PHE A 527 3.20 21.97 -15.84
N ASP A 528 3.75 20.97 -15.16
CA ASP A 528 3.15 20.30 -14.01
C ASP A 528 3.95 20.65 -12.75
N PHE A 529 3.27 21.00 -11.66
CA PHE A 529 3.87 21.36 -10.38
C PHE A 529 3.23 20.57 -9.26
N ASN A 530 4.05 20.01 -8.39
CA ASN A 530 3.57 19.40 -7.16
C ASN A 530 4.34 19.95 -5.96
N LEU A 531 3.66 20.17 -4.87
CA LEU A 531 4.24 20.49 -3.57
C LEU A 531 3.53 19.65 -2.49
N THR A 532 4.31 18.93 -1.72
CA THR A 532 3.79 18.13 -0.61
C THR A 532 4.39 18.60 0.70
N TYR A 533 3.54 18.96 1.65
CA TYR A 533 3.92 19.16 3.04
C TYR A 533 3.42 18.00 3.87
N THR A 534 4.27 17.45 4.71
CA THR A 534 3.92 16.39 5.67
C THR A 534 4.45 16.76 7.05
N TYR A 535 3.57 16.80 8.04
CA TYR A 535 3.92 16.85 9.45
C TYR A 535 3.58 15.51 10.09
N THR A 536 4.55 14.93 10.78
CA THR A 536 4.39 13.73 11.61
C THR A 536 4.71 14.10 13.04
N GLY A 537 3.79 13.84 13.96
CA GLY A 537 3.94 14.12 15.39
C GLY A 537 5.02 13.26 16.06
N GLU A 538 5.26 13.51 17.34
CA GLU A 538 6.15 12.71 18.18
C GLU A 538 5.64 11.27 18.29
N ARG A 539 6.58 10.31 18.36
CA ARG A 539 6.25 8.87 18.42
C ARG A 539 7.33 8.06 19.11
N LEU A 540 6.98 6.91 19.65
CA LEU A 540 7.94 5.96 20.19
C LEU A 540 8.70 5.27 19.04
N GLY A 541 10.00 5.03 19.25
CA GLY A 541 10.87 4.35 18.27
C GLY A 541 10.68 2.83 18.27
N ASN A 542 10.74 2.21 19.45
CA ASN A 542 10.63 0.76 19.63
C ASN A 542 9.59 0.42 20.70
N PRO A 543 8.95 -0.76 20.64
CA PRO A 543 8.13 -1.27 21.72
C PRO A 543 9.00 -1.53 22.96
N LYS A 544 8.88 -0.67 23.97
CA LYS A 544 9.56 -0.76 25.27
C LYS A 544 8.62 -0.29 26.35
N GLU A 545 8.89 -0.72 27.58
CA GLU A 545 8.31 -0.07 28.76
C GLU A 545 8.69 1.42 28.80
N VAL A 546 7.74 2.25 29.14
CA VAL A 546 7.58 3.69 28.87
C VAL A 546 8.68 4.64 29.37
N SER A 547 9.77 4.19 29.95
CA SER A 547 10.66 5.07 30.74
C SER A 547 12.02 5.41 30.10
N ASP A 548 12.31 5.00 28.85
CA ASP A 548 13.57 5.35 28.20
C ASP A 548 13.40 6.64 27.37
N PRO A 549 13.94 7.80 27.82
CA PRO A 549 13.83 9.04 27.07
C PRO A 549 14.55 9.01 25.71
N ASN A 550 15.41 8.02 25.45
CA ASN A 550 16.08 7.86 24.16
C ASN A 550 15.22 7.06 23.16
N ASN A 551 14.04 6.61 23.56
CA ASN A 551 13.12 5.86 22.70
C ASN A 551 12.10 6.77 21.96
N GLU A 552 12.22 8.07 22.08
CA GLU A 552 11.33 9.02 21.41
C GLU A 552 11.91 9.48 20.08
N LEU A 553 11.08 9.45 19.04
CA LEU A 553 11.34 10.09 17.76
C LEU A 553 10.60 11.44 17.74
N PRO A 554 11.32 12.56 17.56
CA PRO A 554 10.71 13.89 17.56
C PRO A 554 9.75 14.08 16.39
N SER A 555 8.89 15.08 16.49
CA SER A 555 8.05 15.50 15.37
C SER A 555 8.91 16.02 14.22
N VAL A 556 8.42 15.83 12.99
CA VAL A 556 9.13 16.25 11.78
C VAL A 556 8.18 16.92 10.80
N SER A 557 8.66 17.97 10.13
CA SER A 557 7.99 18.66 9.02
C SER A 557 8.82 18.52 7.76
N LEU A 558 8.26 17.92 6.72
CA LEU A 558 8.93 17.72 5.45
C LEU A 558 8.21 18.45 4.33
N TRP A 559 8.99 18.96 3.39
CA TRP A 559 8.51 19.57 2.17
C TRP A 559 9.18 18.87 0.98
N ASP A 560 8.37 18.36 0.06
CA ASP A 560 8.82 17.77 -1.20
C ASP A 560 8.20 18.53 -2.36
N ALA A 561 8.95 18.72 -3.43
CA ALA A 561 8.45 19.42 -4.62
C ALA A 561 8.91 18.75 -5.90
N SER A 562 8.07 18.80 -6.93
CA SER A 562 8.43 18.41 -8.29
C SER A 562 7.91 19.39 -9.32
N VAL A 563 8.58 19.44 -10.45
CA VAL A 563 8.18 20.20 -11.64
C VAL A 563 8.41 19.34 -12.87
N GLY A 564 7.41 19.28 -13.75
CA GLY A 564 7.50 18.73 -15.10
C GLY A 564 7.41 19.83 -16.15
N TYR A 565 8.14 19.67 -17.24
CA TYR A 565 8.03 20.52 -18.42
C TYR A 565 7.92 19.67 -19.68
N TRP A 566 6.80 19.78 -20.35
CA TRP A 566 6.49 19.11 -21.61
C TRP A 566 7.13 19.87 -22.77
N ILE A 567 8.24 19.34 -23.28
CA ILE A 567 8.96 19.90 -24.44
C ILE A 567 8.14 19.67 -25.71
N SER A 568 7.44 18.55 -25.77
CA SER A 568 6.44 18.19 -26.80
C SER A 568 5.41 17.26 -26.15
N PRO A 569 4.28 16.93 -26.82
CA PRO A 569 3.32 15.97 -26.28
C PRO A 569 3.91 14.60 -25.93
N GLU A 570 5.05 14.25 -26.51
CA GLU A 570 5.72 12.96 -26.31
C GLU A 570 6.90 13.04 -25.34
N LEU A 571 7.45 14.23 -25.08
CA LEU A 571 8.72 14.39 -24.33
C LEU A 571 8.56 15.32 -23.13
N VAL A 572 8.76 14.77 -21.95
CA VAL A 572 8.73 15.53 -20.71
C VAL A 572 10.07 15.40 -19.94
N VAL A 573 10.54 16.52 -19.41
CA VAL A 573 11.65 16.59 -18.45
C VAL A 573 11.06 16.94 -17.10
N ARG A 574 11.44 16.18 -16.06
CA ARG A 574 10.97 16.41 -14.70
C ARG A 574 12.16 16.60 -13.75
N ALA A 575 11.98 17.46 -12.76
CA ALA A 575 12.90 17.63 -11.64
C ALA A 575 12.12 17.49 -10.33
N ARG A 576 12.72 16.81 -9.35
CA ARG A 576 12.14 16.61 -8.00
C ARG A 576 13.18 16.92 -6.94
N VAL A 577 12.72 17.50 -5.84
CA VAL A 577 13.51 17.71 -4.62
C VAL A 577 12.74 17.16 -3.44
N ASP A 578 13.32 16.19 -2.75
CA ASP A 578 12.80 15.66 -1.50
C ASP A 578 13.46 16.39 -0.33
N ASN A 579 12.71 16.59 0.75
CA ASN A 579 13.18 17.24 1.97
C ASN A 579 13.83 18.61 1.69
N LEU A 580 13.06 19.53 1.08
CA LEU A 580 13.51 20.88 0.69
C LEU A 580 14.19 21.65 1.83
N THR A 581 13.74 21.47 3.07
CA THR A 581 14.25 22.14 4.27
C THR A 581 15.52 21.52 4.81
N ASN A 582 15.92 20.35 4.29
CA ASN A 582 17.06 19.57 4.74
C ASN A 582 16.99 19.18 6.22
N GLU A 583 15.82 18.74 6.65
CA GLU A 583 15.61 18.24 8.01
C GLU A 583 16.39 16.93 8.24
N LYS A 584 17.03 16.83 9.41
CA LYS A 584 17.62 15.57 9.87
C LYS A 584 16.61 14.87 10.75
N TYR A 585 16.18 13.69 10.33
CA TYR A 585 15.12 12.96 11.01
C TYR A 585 15.30 11.46 10.93
N GLN A 586 14.51 10.74 11.73
CA GLN A 586 14.42 9.30 11.74
C GLN A 586 12.97 8.87 11.66
N THR A 587 12.69 7.80 10.94
CA THR A 587 11.40 7.10 10.95
C THR A 587 11.46 5.77 11.67
N ALA A 588 12.67 5.25 11.85
CA ALA A 588 13.01 4.11 12.70
C ALA A 588 14.19 4.52 13.60
N LEU A 589 14.12 4.17 14.88
CA LEU A 589 15.13 4.56 15.87
C LEU A 589 16.52 4.04 15.49
N SER A 590 17.54 4.90 15.61
CA SER A 590 18.95 4.66 15.25
C SER A 590 19.22 4.51 13.75
N TYR A 591 18.24 4.89 12.89
CA TYR A 591 18.42 4.90 11.46
C TYR A 591 18.11 6.27 10.88
N ASN A 592 19.11 6.86 10.20
CA ASN A 592 18.96 8.11 9.49
C ASN A 592 17.98 7.95 8.32
N ALA A 593 17.08 8.89 8.17
CA ALA A 593 16.31 9.08 6.95
C ALA A 593 17.13 9.96 5.98
N PRO A 594 16.82 9.94 4.67
CA PRO A 594 17.53 10.75 3.69
C PRO A 594 17.43 12.24 4.01
N GLU A 595 18.58 12.95 3.94
CA GLU A 595 18.63 14.40 3.87
C GLU A 595 18.05 14.91 2.54
N ARG A 596 18.18 16.19 2.20
CA ARG A 596 17.67 16.73 0.94
C ARG A 596 18.30 16.05 -0.27
N ARG A 597 17.46 15.56 -1.19
CA ARG A 597 17.86 14.87 -2.41
C ARG A 597 17.25 15.51 -3.65
N TYR A 598 17.97 15.43 -4.75
CA TYR A 598 17.59 15.98 -6.03
C TYR A 598 17.51 14.87 -7.06
N PHE A 599 16.51 14.92 -7.94
CA PHE A 599 16.30 13.97 -9.01
C PHE A 599 15.96 14.70 -10.30
N ALA A 600 16.37 14.15 -11.41
CA ALA A 600 15.96 14.56 -12.74
C ALA A 600 15.58 13.34 -13.56
N ASN A 601 14.53 13.47 -14.36
CA ASN A 601 14.00 12.40 -15.19
C ASN A 601 13.67 12.93 -16.58
N LEU A 602 13.95 12.13 -17.61
CA LEU A 602 13.55 12.35 -18.99
C LEU A 602 12.65 11.20 -19.40
N THR A 603 11.42 11.50 -19.78
CA THR A 603 10.45 10.49 -20.26
C THR A 603 10.04 10.81 -21.69
N TYR A 604 10.12 9.81 -22.56
CA TYR A 604 9.66 9.86 -23.94
C TYR A 604 8.60 8.78 -24.16
N GLN A 605 7.44 9.18 -24.72
CA GLN A 605 6.33 8.31 -25.06
C GLN A 605 6.01 8.38 -26.55
N PHE A 606 5.77 7.25 -27.22
CA PHE A 606 5.52 7.18 -28.66
C PHE A 606 4.66 5.98 -29.08
#